data_fa5f39de80de643e46669bd04ac097b5
#
_entry.id   fa5f39de80de643e46669bd04ac097b5
#
_cell.length_a   1.000
_cell.length_b   1.000
_cell.length_c   1.000
_cell.angle_alpha   90.00
_cell.angle_beta   90.00
_cell.angle_gamma   90.00
#
_symmetry.space_group_name_H-M   'P 1'
#
loop_
_entity.id
_entity.type
_entity.pdbx_description
1 polymer ?
#
loop_
_entity_poly.entity_id
_entity_poly.type
_entity_poly.pdbx_seq_one_letter_code
_entity_poly.pdbx_strand_id
1 'polypeptide(L)'
;IMLTLGLSLTTQDFIRVVKQPKDFLLGMFSQILILPFVAILLIKVWPISPELAVGLLIIAAAPGGVTSNVLTSYAKGDVALSISLTAVISLLSIITVPFIIFNSMDFLGFNIVNKNISLLSVAMKMFLIVAVPTLIGMIIRKMLNQFTQKLEPIANKISLVLFLICLLYTSDAADEIA
;
A
#
# COMPACT_ATOMS: atom_id res chain seq x y z
N ILE A 1 8.01 4.26 -8.19
CA ILE A 1 7.52 3.16 -7.32
C ILE A 1 6.15 2.67 -7.81
N MET A 2 5.09 3.50 -7.85
CA MET A 2 3.75 3.06 -8.26
C MET A 2 3.68 2.60 -9.72
N LEU A 3 4.36 3.29 -10.64
CA LEU A 3 4.51 2.86 -12.04
C LEU A 3 5.23 1.51 -12.13
N THR A 4 6.28 1.33 -11.34
CA THR A 4 7.07 0.09 -11.31
C THR A 4 6.24 -1.09 -10.81
N LEU A 5 5.41 -0.88 -9.78
CA LEU A 5 4.43 -1.88 -9.34
C LEU A 5 3.47 -2.24 -10.48
N GLY A 6 2.95 -1.25 -11.22
CA GLY A 6 2.10 -1.51 -12.39
C GLY A 6 2.80 -2.33 -13.48
N LEU A 7 4.10 -2.10 -13.71
CA LEU A 7 4.90 -2.88 -14.67
C LEU A 7 5.11 -4.33 -14.23
N SER A 8 5.09 -4.65 -12.94
CA SER A 8 5.21 -6.03 -12.44
C SER A 8 3.89 -6.80 -12.42
N LEU A 9 2.74 -6.11 -12.48
CA LEU A 9 1.42 -6.72 -12.42
C LEU A 9 0.98 -7.30 -13.77
N THR A 10 0.39 -8.50 -13.74
CA THR A 10 -0.18 -9.19 -14.89
C THR A 10 -1.67 -9.42 -14.73
N THR A 11 -2.37 -9.59 -15.84
CA THR A 11 -3.80 -9.98 -15.81
C THR A 11 -4.03 -11.34 -15.16
N GLN A 12 -2.99 -12.21 -15.16
CA GLN A 12 -3.06 -13.52 -14.51
C GLN A 12 -3.14 -13.41 -12.99
N ASP A 13 -2.56 -12.38 -12.38
CA ASP A 13 -2.62 -12.14 -10.93
C ASP A 13 -4.06 -11.89 -10.49
N PHE A 14 -4.84 -11.19 -11.31
CA PHE A 14 -6.26 -10.95 -11.05
C PHE A 14 -7.13 -12.21 -11.30
N ILE A 15 -6.81 -13.02 -12.31
CA ILE A 15 -7.53 -14.27 -12.58
C ILE A 15 -7.31 -15.27 -11.44
N ARG A 16 -6.15 -15.27 -10.81
CA ARG A 16 -5.82 -16.14 -9.69
C ARG A 16 -6.70 -15.90 -8.46
N VAL A 17 -7.08 -14.64 -8.21
CA VAL A 17 -8.06 -14.27 -7.17
C VAL A 17 -9.36 -15.04 -7.33
N VAL A 18 -9.84 -15.21 -8.57
CA VAL A 18 -11.07 -15.94 -8.87
C VAL A 18 -10.89 -17.45 -8.70
N LYS A 19 -9.66 -17.95 -8.93
CA LYS A 19 -9.37 -19.41 -8.82
C LYS A 19 -9.16 -19.88 -7.38
N GLN A 20 -8.64 -19.02 -6.49
CA GLN A 20 -8.35 -19.33 -5.08
C GLN A 20 -9.04 -18.31 -4.16
N PRO A 21 -10.37 -18.23 -4.17
CA PRO A 21 -11.10 -17.16 -3.47
C PRO A 21 -10.96 -17.23 -1.95
N LYS A 22 -10.84 -18.42 -1.35
CA LYS A 22 -10.75 -18.59 0.11
C LYS A 22 -9.49 -17.99 0.68
N ASP A 23 -8.33 -18.35 0.13
CA ASP A 23 -7.02 -17.88 0.62
C ASP A 23 -6.86 -16.38 0.35
N PHE A 24 -7.37 -15.94 -0.80
CA PHE A 24 -7.39 -14.52 -1.15
C PHE A 24 -8.26 -13.71 -0.19
N LEU A 25 -9.50 -14.14 0.08
CA LEU A 25 -10.42 -13.45 0.99
C LEU A 25 -9.87 -13.40 2.42
N LEU A 26 -9.25 -14.48 2.91
CA LEU A 26 -8.61 -14.51 4.22
C LEU A 26 -7.47 -13.48 4.31
N GLY A 27 -6.61 -13.43 3.31
CA GLY A 27 -5.52 -12.45 3.25
C GLY A 27 -6.02 -11.02 3.17
N MET A 28 -7.02 -10.77 2.33
CA MET A 28 -7.65 -9.46 2.17
C MET A 28 -8.33 -9.00 3.47
N PHE A 29 -9.11 -9.88 4.10
CA PHE A 29 -9.77 -9.60 5.39
C PHE A 29 -8.75 -9.28 6.48
N SER A 30 -7.69 -10.09 6.58
CA SER A 30 -6.62 -9.88 7.54
C SER A 30 -5.96 -8.51 7.35
N GLN A 31 -5.66 -8.13 6.13
CA GLN A 31 -4.95 -6.90 5.85
C GLN A 31 -5.83 -5.64 5.96
N ILE A 32 -7.08 -5.70 5.50
CA ILE A 32 -7.97 -4.53 5.49
C ILE A 32 -8.65 -4.30 6.84
N LEU A 33 -8.91 -5.35 7.63
CA LEU A 33 -9.63 -5.25 8.89
C LEU A 33 -8.76 -5.53 10.11
N ILE A 34 -8.03 -6.65 10.14
CA ILE A 34 -7.28 -7.06 11.34
C ILE A 34 -6.14 -6.10 11.62
N LEU A 35 -5.34 -5.71 10.61
CA LEU A 35 -4.20 -4.81 10.82
C LEU A 35 -4.63 -3.41 11.31
N PRO A 36 -5.59 -2.70 10.70
CA PRO A 36 -6.08 -1.43 11.25
C PRO A 36 -6.73 -1.57 12.62
N PHE A 37 -7.45 -2.67 12.88
CA PHE A 37 -8.02 -2.94 14.18
C PHE A 37 -6.94 -3.07 15.27
N VAL A 38 -5.88 -3.82 15.00
CA VAL A 38 -4.72 -3.94 15.90
C VAL A 38 -4.06 -2.58 16.12
N ALA A 39 -3.90 -1.77 15.07
CA ALA A 39 -3.36 -0.41 15.19
C ALA A 39 -4.23 0.46 16.11
N ILE A 40 -5.56 0.43 15.96
CA ILE A 40 -6.49 1.15 16.84
C ILE A 40 -6.35 0.69 18.30
N LEU A 41 -6.23 -0.62 18.54
CA LEU A 41 -6.01 -1.15 19.89
C LEU A 41 -4.69 -0.63 20.48
N LEU A 42 -3.60 -0.64 19.71
CA LEU A 42 -2.31 -0.13 20.15
C LEU A 42 -2.37 1.36 20.48
N ILE A 43 -3.06 2.18 19.66
CA ILE A 43 -3.26 3.60 19.91
C ILE A 43 -4.05 3.84 21.22
N LYS A 44 -5.03 2.99 21.52
CA LYS A 44 -5.82 3.12 22.78
C LYS A 44 -5.05 2.70 24.02
N VAL A 45 -4.18 1.68 23.91
CA VAL A 45 -3.39 1.16 25.05
C VAL A 45 -2.18 2.04 25.33
N TRP A 46 -1.59 2.62 24.28
CA TRP A 46 -0.37 3.43 24.40
C TRP A 46 -0.69 4.89 24.11
N PRO A 47 -0.44 5.81 25.09
CA PRO A 47 -0.69 7.23 24.87
C PRO A 47 0.34 7.80 23.88
N ILE A 48 -0.04 7.86 22.62
CA ILE A 48 0.75 8.47 21.55
C ILE A 48 0.11 9.77 21.06
N SER A 49 0.94 10.66 20.48
CA SER A 49 0.42 11.90 19.91
C SER A 49 -0.52 11.63 18.73
N PRO A 50 -1.50 12.52 18.47
CA PRO A 50 -2.43 12.36 17.36
C PRO A 50 -1.74 12.18 16.00
N GLU A 51 -0.62 12.85 15.78
CA GLU A 51 0.18 12.77 14.55
C GLU A 51 0.76 11.37 14.36
N LEU A 52 1.33 10.78 15.43
CA LEU A 52 1.85 9.42 15.42
C LEU A 52 0.72 8.39 15.25
N ALA A 53 -0.45 8.64 15.85
CA ALA A 53 -1.63 7.78 15.68
C ALA A 53 -2.08 7.74 14.22
N VAL A 54 -2.13 8.89 13.53
CA VAL A 54 -2.42 8.97 12.09
C VAL A 54 -1.37 8.19 11.30
N GLY A 55 -0.10 8.39 11.59
CA GLY A 55 1.00 7.69 10.93
C GLY A 55 0.89 6.16 11.06
N LEU A 56 0.62 5.67 12.28
CA LEU A 56 0.42 4.25 12.55
C LEU A 56 -0.78 3.67 11.79
N LEU A 57 -1.89 4.40 11.73
CA LEU A 57 -3.08 3.98 10.96
C LEU A 57 -2.82 3.95 9.44
N ILE A 58 -2.08 4.93 8.92
CA ILE A 58 -1.69 4.94 7.51
C ILE A 58 -0.85 3.70 7.18
N ILE A 59 0.14 3.39 8.00
CA ILE A 59 1.00 2.21 7.81
C ILE A 59 0.18 0.91 7.91
N ALA A 60 -0.71 0.81 8.89
CA ALA A 60 -1.56 -0.37 9.08
C ALA A 60 -2.60 -0.58 7.97
N ALA A 61 -3.09 0.51 7.36
CA ALA A 61 -4.03 0.47 6.26
C ALA A 61 -3.36 0.34 4.88
N ALA A 62 -2.03 0.55 4.80
CA ALA A 62 -1.29 0.49 3.55
C ALA A 62 -1.27 -0.95 2.99
N PRO A 63 -1.34 -1.12 1.65
CA PRO A 63 -1.18 -2.42 1.02
C PRO A 63 0.22 -2.99 1.22
N GLY A 64 0.35 -4.31 1.18
CA GLY A 64 1.64 -4.98 1.17
C GLY A 64 2.54 -4.50 0.02
N GLY A 65 3.86 -4.53 0.22
CA GLY A 65 4.84 -4.10 -0.77
C GLY A 65 5.58 -5.27 -1.43
N VAL A 66 6.50 -4.94 -2.33
CA VAL A 66 7.37 -5.93 -3.00
C VAL A 66 8.18 -6.75 -1.98
N THR A 67 8.54 -6.16 -0.85
CA THR A 67 9.25 -6.84 0.24
C THR A 67 8.47 -8.01 0.82
N SER A 68 7.14 -7.93 0.91
CA SER A 68 6.31 -9.05 1.38
C SER A 68 6.37 -10.25 0.43
N ASN A 69 6.45 -10.02 -0.88
CA ASN A 69 6.59 -11.07 -1.88
C ASN A 69 7.95 -11.78 -1.77
N VAL A 70 9.01 -11.02 -1.50
CA VAL A 70 10.36 -11.56 -1.27
C VAL A 70 10.39 -12.41 0.00
N LEU A 71 9.82 -11.92 1.10
CA LEU A 71 9.71 -12.68 2.36
C LEU A 71 8.89 -13.96 2.18
N THR A 72 7.79 -13.90 1.43
CA THR A 72 6.99 -15.08 1.09
C THR A 72 7.82 -16.13 0.33
N SER A 73 8.68 -15.67 -0.59
CA SER A 73 9.59 -16.57 -1.33
C SER A 73 10.59 -17.26 -0.38
N TYR A 74 11.20 -16.52 0.53
CA TYR A 74 12.12 -17.09 1.52
C TYR A 74 11.42 -18.07 2.48
N ALA A 75 10.19 -17.77 2.85
CA ALA A 75 9.35 -18.66 3.68
C ALA A 75 8.81 -19.88 2.91
N LYS A 76 9.16 -20.03 1.61
CA LYS A 76 8.62 -21.08 0.71
C LYS A 76 7.08 -21.09 0.64
N GLY A 77 6.47 -19.92 0.79
CA GLY A 77 5.02 -19.72 0.64
C GLY A 77 4.59 -19.50 -0.80
N ASP A 78 3.29 -19.31 -1.03
CA ASP A 78 2.74 -19.01 -2.36
C ASP A 78 2.99 -17.54 -2.74
N VAL A 79 4.10 -17.31 -3.43
CA VAL A 79 4.52 -15.98 -3.92
C VAL A 79 3.49 -15.40 -4.88
N ALA A 80 2.85 -16.24 -5.66
CA ALA A 80 1.89 -15.76 -6.64
C ALA A 80 0.56 -15.31 -5.99
N LEU A 81 0.16 -15.94 -4.88
CA LEU A 81 -0.94 -15.44 -4.04
C LEU A 81 -0.56 -14.09 -3.40
N SER A 82 0.66 -13.96 -2.88
CA SER A 82 1.17 -12.72 -2.29
C SER A 82 1.17 -11.56 -3.30
N ILE A 83 1.63 -11.79 -4.53
CA ILE A 83 1.61 -10.80 -5.61
C ILE A 83 0.16 -10.41 -5.96
N SER A 84 -0.74 -11.39 -6.10
CA SER A 84 -2.14 -11.14 -6.41
C SER A 84 -2.85 -10.33 -5.31
N LEU A 85 -2.59 -10.65 -4.04
CA LEU A 85 -3.08 -9.88 -2.88
C LEU A 85 -2.58 -8.44 -2.94
N THR A 86 -1.28 -8.25 -3.09
CA THR A 86 -0.67 -6.90 -3.18
C THR A 86 -1.30 -6.10 -4.32
N ALA A 87 -1.50 -6.71 -5.49
CA ALA A 87 -2.09 -6.09 -6.65
C ALA A 87 -3.51 -5.55 -6.39
N VAL A 88 -4.39 -6.43 -5.90
CA VAL A 88 -5.80 -6.08 -5.69
C VAL A 88 -5.95 -5.12 -4.51
N ILE A 89 -5.24 -5.36 -3.41
CA ILE A 89 -5.32 -4.50 -2.22
C ILE A 89 -4.75 -3.11 -2.54
N SER A 90 -3.72 -2.99 -3.37
CA SER A 90 -3.21 -1.68 -3.81
C SER A 90 -4.26 -0.86 -4.56
N LEU A 91 -5.11 -1.49 -5.36
CA LEU A 91 -6.23 -0.80 -6.01
C LEU A 91 -7.36 -0.49 -5.03
N LEU A 92 -7.69 -1.42 -4.13
CA LEU A 92 -8.70 -1.22 -3.10
C LEU A 92 -8.30 -0.16 -2.07
N SER A 93 -7.01 0.00 -1.80
CA SER A 93 -6.48 0.97 -0.83
C SER A 93 -6.85 2.42 -1.15
N ILE A 94 -7.13 2.73 -2.41
CA ILE A 94 -7.59 4.06 -2.85
C ILE A 94 -8.86 4.47 -2.09
N ILE A 95 -9.72 3.51 -1.79
CA ILE A 95 -10.99 3.71 -1.08
C ILE A 95 -10.83 3.34 0.40
N THR A 96 -10.19 2.19 0.68
CA THR A 96 -10.13 1.66 2.05
C THR A 96 -9.24 2.50 2.97
N VAL A 97 -8.11 3.03 2.50
CA VAL A 97 -7.21 3.84 3.32
C VAL A 97 -7.87 5.13 3.80
N PRO A 98 -8.44 5.98 2.93
CA PRO A 98 -9.17 7.16 3.40
C PRO A 98 -10.33 6.81 4.35
N PHE A 99 -11.11 5.78 4.00
CA PHE A 99 -12.23 5.34 4.81
C PHE A 99 -11.80 4.91 6.23
N ILE A 100 -10.75 4.09 6.33
CA ILE A 100 -10.22 3.62 7.62
C ILE A 100 -9.71 4.81 8.44
N ILE A 101 -8.91 5.70 7.84
CA ILE A 101 -8.32 6.85 8.55
C ILE A 101 -9.43 7.76 9.10
N PHE A 102 -10.38 8.17 8.28
CA PHE A 102 -11.46 9.07 8.72
C PHE A 102 -12.30 8.47 9.84
N ASN A 103 -12.74 7.21 9.69
CA ASN A 103 -13.55 6.56 10.73
C ASN A 103 -12.76 6.27 12.01
N SER A 104 -11.48 5.91 11.89
CA SER A 104 -10.64 5.64 13.06
C SER A 104 -10.31 6.89 13.84
N MET A 105 -10.08 8.02 13.17
CA MET A 105 -9.84 9.31 13.82
C MET A 105 -11.06 9.80 14.60
N ASP A 106 -12.24 9.70 13.99
CA ASP A 106 -13.51 10.03 14.64
C ASP A 106 -13.74 9.15 15.87
N PHE A 107 -13.52 7.84 15.73
CA PHE A 107 -13.65 6.87 16.82
C PHE A 107 -12.65 7.10 17.98
N LEU A 108 -11.45 7.58 17.69
CA LEU A 108 -10.41 7.89 18.67
C LEU A 108 -10.61 9.29 19.32
N GLY A 109 -11.59 10.08 18.86
CA GLY A 109 -11.87 11.42 19.36
C GLY A 109 -10.84 12.48 18.93
N PHE A 110 -10.01 12.18 17.94
CA PHE A 110 -9.05 13.14 17.40
C PHE A 110 -9.73 14.06 16.38
N ASN A 111 -10.02 15.31 16.77
CA ASN A 111 -10.58 16.34 15.88
C ASN A 111 -9.54 16.92 14.90
N ILE A 112 -8.72 16.06 14.27
CA ILE A 112 -7.67 16.48 13.33
C ILE A 112 -8.26 16.83 11.95
N VAL A 113 -9.47 16.40 11.68
CA VAL A 113 -10.13 16.70 10.42
C VAL A 113 -10.55 18.16 10.41
N ASN A 114 -9.69 19.03 9.88
CA ASN A 114 -10.14 20.36 9.47
C ASN A 114 -11.39 20.15 8.60
N LYS A 115 -12.50 20.81 8.95
CA LYS A 115 -13.82 20.72 8.28
C LYS A 115 -13.77 20.91 6.75
N ASN A 116 -12.61 21.33 6.21
CA ASN A 116 -12.37 21.57 4.79
C ASN A 116 -11.76 20.38 4.02
N ILE A 117 -11.39 19.28 4.70
CA ILE A 117 -10.82 18.08 4.03
C ILE A 117 -11.94 17.06 3.85
N SER A 118 -12.51 17.00 2.65
CA SER A 118 -13.52 15.98 2.34
C SER A 118 -12.86 14.63 2.03
N LEU A 119 -13.50 13.55 2.47
CA LEU A 119 -13.12 12.17 2.13
C LEU A 119 -12.91 12.00 0.62
N LEU A 120 -13.80 12.60 -0.18
CA LEU A 120 -13.74 12.54 -1.64
C LEU A 120 -12.48 13.23 -2.20
N SER A 121 -12.06 14.35 -1.63
CA SER A 121 -10.84 15.05 -2.05
C SER A 121 -9.59 14.20 -1.79
N VAL A 122 -9.52 13.53 -0.64
CA VAL A 122 -8.40 12.63 -0.29
C VAL A 122 -8.42 11.39 -1.20
N ALA A 123 -9.57 10.77 -1.40
CA ALA A 123 -9.73 9.61 -2.27
C ALA A 123 -9.34 9.94 -3.73
N MET A 124 -9.72 11.12 -4.24
CA MET A 124 -9.37 11.55 -5.59
C MET A 124 -7.85 11.78 -5.75
N LYS A 125 -7.20 12.39 -4.75
CA LYS A 125 -5.73 12.54 -4.75
C LYS A 125 -5.04 11.18 -4.71
N MET A 126 -5.49 10.27 -3.87
CA MET A 126 -4.99 8.88 -3.80
C MET A 126 -5.19 8.15 -5.13
N PHE A 127 -6.35 8.31 -5.76
CA PHE A 127 -6.62 7.74 -7.08
C PHE A 127 -5.60 8.22 -8.13
N LEU A 128 -5.37 9.53 -8.21
CA LEU A 128 -4.42 10.09 -9.18
C LEU A 128 -2.98 9.63 -8.91
N ILE A 129 -2.55 9.58 -7.65
CA ILE A 129 -1.17 9.26 -7.30
C ILE A 129 -0.88 7.75 -7.37
N VAL A 130 -1.86 6.90 -7.05
CA VAL A 130 -1.68 5.44 -6.95
C VAL A 130 -2.23 4.73 -8.19
N ALA A 131 -3.53 4.92 -8.50
CA ALA A 131 -4.18 4.16 -9.56
C ALA A 131 -3.68 4.52 -10.96
N VAL A 132 -3.58 5.81 -11.25
CA VAL A 132 -3.20 6.26 -12.60
C VAL A 132 -1.84 5.72 -13.02
N PRO A 133 -0.73 5.90 -12.26
CA PRO A 133 0.56 5.34 -12.67
C PRO A 133 0.58 3.81 -12.65
N THR A 134 -0.16 3.15 -11.75
CA THR A 134 -0.25 1.69 -11.73
C THR A 134 -0.96 1.16 -12.99
N LEU A 135 -2.09 1.76 -13.37
CA LEU A 135 -2.80 1.39 -14.59
C LEU A 135 -1.97 1.64 -15.86
N ILE A 136 -1.26 2.77 -15.92
CA ILE A 136 -0.33 3.05 -17.02
C ILE A 136 0.75 1.97 -17.10
N GLY A 137 1.35 1.58 -15.97
CA GLY A 137 2.34 0.49 -15.91
C GLY A 137 1.77 -0.83 -16.43
N MET A 138 0.56 -1.21 -16.02
CA MET A 138 -0.12 -2.43 -16.50
C MET A 138 -0.40 -2.38 -18.01
N ILE A 139 -0.82 -1.24 -18.54
CA ILE A 139 -1.07 -1.06 -19.99
C ILE A 139 0.24 -1.21 -20.75
N ILE A 140 1.32 -0.56 -20.31
CA ILE A 140 2.65 -0.68 -20.93
C ILE A 140 3.10 -2.15 -20.92
N ARG A 141 2.94 -2.87 -19.81
CA ARG A 141 3.26 -4.30 -19.74
C ARG A 141 2.47 -5.13 -20.74
N LYS A 142 1.17 -4.86 -20.84
CA LYS A 142 0.32 -5.59 -21.80
C LYS A 142 0.69 -5.33 -23.25
N MET A 143 1.07 -4.11 -23.59
CA MET A 143 1.41 -3.73 -24.98
C MET A 143 2.84 -4.07 -25.37
N LEU A 144 3.79 -3.91 -24.44
CA LEU A 144 5.22 -4.02 -24.69
C LEU A 144 5.90 -5.05 -23.76
N ASN A 145 5.33 -6.25 -23.70
CA ASN A 145 5.74 -7.28 -22.73
C ASN A 145 7.25 -7.56 -22.75
N GLN A 146 7.87 -7.73 -23.92
CA GLN A 146 9.31 -8.01 -24.03
C GLN A 146 10.18 -6.84 -23.55
N PHE A 147 9.76 -5.62 -23.82
CA PHE A 147 10.45 -4.41 -23.37
C PHE A 147 10.31 -4.26 -21.86
N THR A 148 9.12 -4.50 -21.34
CA THR A 148 8.81 -4.39 -19.90
C THR A 148 9.61 -5.40 -19.08
N GLN A 149 9.77 -6.65 -19.55
CA GLN A 149 10.57 -7.66 -18.84
C GLN A 149 12.05 -7.26 -18.69
N LYS A 150 12.59 -6.49 -19.64
CA LYS A 150 13.96 -5.93 -19.53
C LYS A 150 14.01 -4.68 -18.66
N LEU A 151 12.97 -3.87 -18.70
CA LEU A 151 12.90 -2.60 -17.98
C LEU A 151 12.55 -2.79 -16.49
N GLU A 152 11.72 -3.77 -16.17
CA GLU A 152 11.23 -4.05 -14.81
C GLU A 152 12.36 -4.19 -13.78
N PRO A 153 13.42 -5.01 -13.98
CA PRO A 153 14.49 -5.15 -13.00
C PRO A 153 15.29 -3.85 -12.82
N ILE A 154 15.44 -3.05 -13.88
CA ILE A 154 16.13 -1.76 -13.82
C ILE A 154 15.25 -0.76 -13.04
N ALA A 155 13.98 -0.67 -13.37
CA ALA A 155 13.03 0.21 -12.72
C ALA A 155 12.87 -0.14 -11.23
N ASN A 156 12.88 -1.42 -10.86
CA ASN A 156 12.86 -1.88 -9.47
C ASN A 156 14.12 -1.45 -8.71
N LYS A 157 15.31 -1.58 -9.31
CA LYS A 157 16.56 -1.11 -8.71
C LYS A 157 16.56 0.41 -8.49
N ILE A 158 16.14 1.17 -9.50
CA ILE A 158 16.02 2.63 -9.41
C ILE A 158 15.03 3.01 -8.30
N SER A 159 13.86 2.38 -8.25
CA SER A 159 12.86 2.60 -7.22
C SER A 159 13.38 2.30 -5.81
N LEU A 160 14.17 1.23 -5.66
CA LEU A 160 14.79 0.88 -4.39
C LEU A 160 15.83 1.93 -3.96
N VAL A 161 16.70 2.37 -4.88
CA VAL A 161 17.71 3.41 -4.61
C VAL A 161 17.03 4.72 -4.21
N LEU A 162 16.02 5.16 -4.97
CA LEU A 162 15.25 6.36 -4.64
C LEU A 162 14.55 6.25 -3.28
N PHE A 163 14.02 5.07 -2.95
CA PHE A 163 13.40 4.81 -1.65
C PHE A 163 14.43 4.91 -0.51
N LEU A 164 15.62 4.32 -0.68
CA LEU A 164 16.69 4.41 0.31
C LEU A 164 17.18 5.86 0.50
N ILE A 165 17.35 6.61 -0.60
CA ILE A 165 17.71 8.03 -0.54
C ILE A 165 16.64 8.82 0.22
N CYS A 166 15.35 8.56 -0.06
CA CYS A 166 14.24 9.20 0.64
C CYS A 166 14.26 8.88 2.15
N LEU A 167 14.54 7.64 2.54
CA LEU A 167 14.64 7.24 3.94
C LEU A 167 15.80 7.94 4.64
N LEU A 168 16.98 7.99 4.01
CA LEU A 168 18.16 8.69 4.57
C LEU A 168 17.86 10.17 4.76
N TYR A 169 17.31 10.83 3.75
CA TYR A 169 16.93 12.24 3.85
C TYR A 169 15.91 12.50 4.95
N THR A 170 14.94 11.59 5.14
CA THR A 170 13.91 11.72 6.20
C THR A 170 14.52 11.50 7.58
N SER A 171 15.53 10.60 7.70
CA SER A 171 16.25 10.37 8.94
C SER A 171 17.08 11.60 9.36
N ASP A 172 17.82 12.18 8.41
CA ASP A 172 18.61 13.40 8.68
C ASP A 172 17.72 14.58 9.10
N ALA A 173 16.56 14.74 8.43
CA ALA A 173 15.59 15.78 8.81
C ALA A 173 14.94 15.54 10.18
N ALA A 174 14.82 14.29 10.64
CA ALA A 174 14.32 13.97 11.98
C ALA A 174 15.34 14.28 13.06
N ASP A 175 16.65 14.09 12.78
CA ASP A 175 17.74 14.39 13.70
C ASP A 175 17.96 15.92 13.86
N GLU A 176 17.62 16.73 12.84
CA GLU A 176 17.68 18.20 12.93
C GLU A 176 16.55 18.82 13.79
N ILE A 177 15.46 18.07 14.04
CA ILE A 177 14.28 18.56 14.79
C ILE A 177 14.31 18.07 16.26
N ALA A 178 15.17 17.10 16.59
CA ALA A 178 15.30 16.51 17.93
C ALA A 178 16.31 17.27 18.81
#